data_508f8f61a46f9f180198b82054f41fe8
#
_entry.id   508f8f61a46f9f180198b82054f41fe8
#
_cell.length_a   1.000
_cell.length_b   1.000
_cell.length_c   1.000
_cell.angle_alpha   90.00
_cell.angle_beta   90.00
_cell.angle_gamma   90.00
#
_symmetry.space_group_name_H-M   'P 1'
#
loop_
_entity.id
_entity.type
_entity.pdbx_description
1 polymer ?
#
loop_
_entity_poly.entity_id
_entity_poly.type
_entity_poly.pdbx_seq_one_letter_code
_entity_poly.pdbx_strand_id
1 'polypeptide(L)'
;MPRTTRTQTAVLPFRVVTEYTRLVVFRLGRMTGVKGPGVVGVLPIADRIIRVDLREFYLEIPRQTAITKDNAPISIDFITFFKVVDVEASVVQVADFSGAAQNIAATTLRSVVGDISLDDMLAKRDEINQLLRAKLDETTERWGVKVTNVEIREITPPPAVQ
;
A
#
# COMPACT_ATOMS: atom_id res chain seq x y z
N MET A 1 5.48 1.80 10.40
CA MET A 1 6.27 2.25 9.24
C MET A 1 6.76 1.03 8.50
N PRO A 2 6.42 0.88 7.23
CA PRO A 2 7.10 -0.13 6.44
C PRO A 2 8.56 0.31 6.39
N ARG A 3 9.40 -0.44 7.03
CA ARG A 3 10.83 -0.17 7.00
C ARG A 3 11.28 -0.25 5.55
N THR A 4 11.78 0.87 5.11
CA THR A 4 12.41 1.06 3.82
C THR A 4 13.28 -0.15 3.47
N THR A 5 13.05 -0.66 2.30
CA THR A 5 13.85 -1.71 1.66
C THR A 5 15.33 -1.37 1.79
N ARG A 6 16.00 -1.89 2.79
CA ARG A 6 17.44 -1.73 2.89
C ARG A 6 18.09 -2.61 1.84
N THR A 7 18.66 -1.99 0.84
CA THR A 7 19.57 -2.66 -0.06
C THR A 7 20.79 -3.07 0.75
N GLN A 8 20.88 -4.33 1.11
CA GLN A 8 22.07 -4.84 1.79
C GLN A 8 22.99 -5.47 0.76
N THR A 9 24.21 -4.98 0.72
CA THR A 9 25.27 -5.67 0.00
C THR A 9 25.57 -6.94 0.77
N ALA A 10 25.45 -8.09 0.11
CA ALA A 10 25.68 -9.37 0.76
C ALA A 10 27.16 -9.54 1.12
N VAL A 11 27.47 -9.62 2.41
CA VAL A 11 28.83 -9.90 2.90
C VAL A 11 29.07 -11.40 3.01
N LEU A 12 28.00 -12.18 3.27
CA LEU A 12 28.06 -13.65 3.39
C LEU A 12 27.43 -14.32 2.16
N PRO A 13 27.93 -15.49 1.73
CA PRO A 13 27.41 -16.20 0.57
C PRO A 13 26.02 -16.82 0.81
N PHE A 14 25.56 -16.87 2.07
CA PHE A 14 24.28 -17.45 2.44
C PHE A 14 23.44 -16.47 3.27
N ARG A 15 22.13 -16.50 3.04
CA ARG A 15 21.14 -15.72 3.79
C ARG A 15 20.04 -16.64 4.30
N VAL A 16 19.61 -16.41 5.54
CA VAL A 16 18.46 -17.12 6.11
C VAL A 16 17.22 -16.26 5.86
N VAL A 17 16.20 -16.87 5.27
CA VAL A 17 14.94 -16.21 4.92
C VAL A 17 13.81 -16.82 5.73
N THR A 18 13.08 -15.99 6.47
CA THR A 18 11.93 -16.42 7.27
C THR A 18 10.70 -16.67 6.38
N GLU A 19 9.68 -17.35 6.90
CA GLU A 19 8.48 -17.70 6.13
C GLU A 19 7.73 -16.49 5.56
N TYR A 20 7.73 -15.36 6.29
CA TYR A 20 7.05 -14.13 5.87
C TYR A 20 7.96 -13.15 5.11
N THR A 21 9.19 -13.55 4.82
CA THR A 21 10.15 -12.70 4.12
C THR A 21 10.55 -13.36 2.80
N ARG A 22 10.75 -12.54 1.76
CA ARG A 22 11.30 -12.98 0.48
C ARG A 22 12.47 -12.10 0.11
N LEU A 23 13.46 -12.68 -0.53
CA LEU A 23 14.59 -11.95 -1.06
C LEU A 23 14.44 -11.81 -2.57
N VAL A 24 14.54 -10.58 -3.05
CA VAL A 24 14.63 -10.30 -4.48
C VAL A 24 16.10 -10.08 -4.80
N VAL A 25 16.66 -10.91 -5.68
CA VAL A 25 18.08 -10.91 -6.00
C VAL A 25 18.30 -10.26 -7.36
N PHE A 26 19.13 -9.21 -7.37
CA PHE A 26 19.58 -8.55 -8.60
C PHE A 26 21.05 -8.89 -8.82
N ARG A 27 21.33 -9.58 -9.92
CA ARG A 27 22.68 -9.92 -10.31
C ARG A 27 23.13 -9.02 -11.46
N LEU A 28 24.18 -8.22 -11.21
CA LEU A 28 24.71 -7.26 -12.20
C LEU A 28 23.63 -6.32 -12.77
N GLY A 29 22.73 -5.87 -11.89
CA GLY A 29 21.66 -4.97 -12.26
C GLY A 29 20.40 -5.61 -12.84
N ARG A 30 20.38 -6.92 -13.02
CA ARG A 30 19.22 -7.67 -13.53
C ARG A 30 18.59 -8.51 -12.41
N MET A 31 17.28 -8.48 -12.34
CA MET A 31 16.54 -9.33 -11.40
C MET A 31 16.66 -10.79 -11.84
N THR A 32 17.20 -11.65 -10.96
CA THR A 32 17.35 -13.08 -11.23
C THR A 32 16.22 -13.92 -10.66
N GLY A 33 15.48 -13.39 -9.70
CA GLY A 33 14.33 -14.09 -9.13
C GLY A 33 14.08 -13.76 -7.67
N VAL A 34 13.04 -14.39 -7.15
CA VAL A 34 12.62 -14.28 -5.75
C VAL A 34 13.05 -15.54 -5.01
N LYS A 35 13.70 -15.38 -3.87
CA LYS A 35 14.23 -16.47 -3.06
C LYS A 35 13.59 -16.50 -1.68
N GLY A 36 13.34 -17.70 -1.16
CA GLY A 36 12.85 -17.97 0.20
C GLY A 36 11.74 -18.99 0.25
N PRO A 37 11.28 -19.43 1.48
CA PRO A 37 11.97 -19.33 2.76
C PRO A 37 13.11 -20.35 2.89
N GLY A 38 13.99 -20.17 3.87
CA GLY A 38 15.10 -21.08 4.16
C GLY A 38 16.48 -20.43 3.98
N VAL A 39 17.49 -21.24 3.66
CA VAL A 39 18.84 -20.74 3.40
C VAL A 39 19.01 -20.47 1.90
N VAL A 40 19.41 -19.26 1.56
CA VAL A 40 19.58 -18.81 0.18
C VAL A 40 21.03 -18.49 -0.09
N GLY A 41 21.59 -19.06 -1.16
CA GLY A 41 22.93 -18.74 -1.63
C GLY A 41 22.94 -17.45 -2.45
N VAL A 42 23.88 -16.55 -2.16
CA VAL A 42 24.05 -15.29 -2.87
C VAL A 42 25.52 -15.03 -3.18
N LEU A 43 25.82 -14.35 -4.28
CA LEU A 43 27.18 -13.95 -4.64
C LEU A 43 27.48 -12.58 -4.01
N PRO A 44 28.43 -12.48 -3.05
CA PRO A 44 28.62 -11.26 -2.28
C PRO A 44 29.01 -10.03 -3.11
N ILE A 45 29.61 -10.22 -4.27
CA ILE A 45 30.12 -9.14 -5.12
C ILE A 45 29.14 -8.76 -6.22
N ALA A 46 28.42 -9.74 -6.79
CA ALA A 46 27.59 -9.57 -7.98
C ALA A 46 26.11 -9.36 -7.63
N ASP A 47 25.65 -9.88 -6.48
CA ASP A 47 24.23 -9.86 -6.12
C ASP A 47 23.88 -8.70 -5.20
N ARG A 48 22.81 -7.99 -5.59
CA ARG A 48 22.14 -7.01 -4.73
C ARG A 48 20.85 -7.64 -4.24
N ILE A 49 20.58 -7.52 -2.94
CA ILE A 49 19.43 -8.17 -2.30
C ILE A 49 18.49 -7.12 -1.76
N ILE A 50 17.21 -7.24 -2.11
CA ILE A 50 16.12 -6.47 -1.52
C ILE A 50 15.23 -7.41 -0.73
N ARG A 51 15.04 -7.13 0.55
CA ARG A 51 14.20 -7.93 1.43
C ARG A 51 12.78 -7.38 1.43
N VAL A 52 11.82 -8.25 1.15
CA VAL A 52 10.39 -7.90 1.12
C VAL A 52 9.67 -8.69 2.21
N ASP A 53 8.91 -7.98 3.06
CA ASP A 53 8.08 -8.57 4.11
C ASP A 53 6.71 -8.89 3.55
N LEU A 54 6.24 -10.14 3.71
CA LEU A 54 4.95 -10.61 3.22
C LEU A 54 3.81 -10.40 4.22
N ARG A 55 4.11 -9.93 5.43
CA ARG A 55 3.09 -9.67 6.44
C ARG A 55 2.23 -8.48 6.04
N GLU A 56 1.00 -8.49 6.53
CA GLU A 56 0.10 -7.35 6.40
C GLU A 56 0.71 -6.11 7.08
N PHE A 57 0.66 -4.98 6.40
CA PHE A 57 1.08 -3.70 6.94
C PHE A 57 0.00 -2.66 6.67
N TYR A 58 0.03 -1.56 7.40
CA TYR A 58 -0.94 -0.49 7.23
C TYR A 58 -0.26 0.82 6.84
N LEU A 59 -1.03 1.64 6.16
CA LEU A 59 -0.62 2.99 5.78
C LEU A 59 -1.71 3.96 6.23
N GLU A 60 -1.33 4.93 7.04
CA GLU A 60 -2.22 6.01 7.42
C GLU A 60 -2.29 7.04 6.28
N ILE A 61 -3.48 7.25 5.78
CA ILE A 61 -3.71 8.27 4.77
C ILE A 61 -4.10 9.57 5.51
N PRO A 62 -3.28 10.63 5.38
CA PRO A 62 -3.55 11.86 6.09
C PRO A 62 -4.88 12.47 5.66
N ARG A 63 -5.44 13.33 6.51
CA ARG A 63 -6.72 13.98 6.29
C ARG A 63 -6.81 14.62 4.90
N GLN A 64 -7.81 14.23 4.15
CA GLN A 64 -8.10 14.76 2.83
C GLN A 64 -9.43 15.50 2.85
N THR A 65 -9.49 16.63 2.15
CA THR A 65 -10.73 17.37 1.96
C THR A 65 -11.34 16.95 0.63
N ALA A 66 -12.62 16.62 0.65
CA ALA A 66 -13.38 16.25 -0.53
C ALA A 66 -14.76 16.86 -0.50
N ILE A 67 -15.39 16.94 -1.66
CA ILE A 67 -16.73 17.51 -1.81
C ILE A 67 -17.70 16.37 -2.16
N THR A 68 -18.79 16.26 -1.40
CA THR A 68 -19.82 15.26 -1.62
C THR A 68 -20.68 15.60 -2.84
N LYS A 69 -21.53 14.65 -3.23
CA LYS A 69 -22.46 14.83 -4.35
C LYS A 69 -23.37 16.06 -4.18
N ASP A 70 -23.75 16.37 -2.95
CA ASP A 70 -24.61 17.53 -2.58
C ASP A 70 -23.79 18.78 -2.22
N ASN A 71 -22.56 18.88 -2.70
CA ASN A 71 -21.64 20.01 -2.51
C ASN A 71 -21.26 20.31 -1.06
N ALA A 72 -21.31 19.33 -0.18
CA ALA A 72 -20.84 19.49 1.19
C ALA A 72 -19.33 19.18 1.27
N PRO A 73 -18.48 20.15 1.67
CA PRO A 73 -17.06 19.86 1.89
C PRO A 73 -16.89 19.05 3.17
N ILE A 74 -16.16 17.95 3.09
CA ILE A 74 -15.85 17.10 4.23
C ILE A 74 -14.36 16.81 4.30
N SER A 75 -13.88 16.49 5.49
CA SER A 75 -12.51 16.04 5.72
C SER A 75 -12.55 14.61 6.23
N ILE A 76 -11.77 13.75 5.60
CA ILE A 76 -11.72 12.32 5.93
C ILE A 76 -10.28 11.88 6.08
N ASP A 77 -9.99 11.12 7.14
CA ASP A 77 -8.77 10.36 7.28
C ASP A 77 -9.11 8.87 7.41
N PHE A 78 -8.27 8.04 6.87
CA PHE A 78 -8.49 6.61 6.88
C PHE A 78 -7.18 5.82 6.89
N ILE A 79 -7.28 4.54 7.25
CA ILE A 79 -6.18 3.61 7.27
C ILE A 79 -6.45 2.55 6.20
N THR A 80 -5.43 2.25 5.43
CA THR A 80 -5.48 1.17 4.44
C THR A 80 -4.50 0.06 4.83
N PHE A 81 -4.98 -1.17 4.83
CA PHE A 81 -4.17 -2.35 5.12
C PHE A 81 -3.79 -3.04 3.83
N PHE A 82 -2.52 -3.34 3.68
CA PHE A 82 -1.93 -3.91 2.47
C PHE A 82 -1.20 -5.21 2.78
N LYS A 83 -1.11 -6.06 1.77
CA LYS A 83 -0.30 -7.27 1.80
C LYS A 83 0.36 -7.47 0.44
N VAL A 84 1.66 -7.79 0.44
CA VAL A 84 2.36 -8.09 -0.81
C VAL A 84 1.98 -9.50 -1.26
N VAL A 85 1.48 -9.63 -2.48
CA VAL A 85 1.10 -10.91 -3.10
C VAL A 85 1.98 -11.29 -4.28
N ASP A 86 2.58 -10.30 -4.95
CA ASP A 86 3.56 -10.49 -6.02
C ASP A 86 4.82 -9.71 -5.69
N VAL A 87 5.82 -10.41 -5.21
CA VAL A 87 7.06 -9.81 -4.71
C VAL A 87 7.84 -9.10 -5.82
N GLU A 88 7.89 -9.69 -7.01
CA GLU A 88 8.60 -9.09 -8.14
C GLU A 88 7.98 -7.77 -8.55
N ALA A 89 6.66 -7.74 -8.73
CA ALA A 89 5.95 -6.53 -9.11
C ALA A 89 6.09 -5.43 -8.04
N SER A 90 6.08 -5.79 -6.77
CA SER A 90 6.20 -4.82 -5.67
C SER A 90 7.54 -4.10 -5.66
N VAL A 91 8.59 -4.75 -6.13
CA VAL A 91 9.94 -4.17 -6.18
C VAL A 91 10.19 -3.43 -7.49
N VAL A 92 9.73 -3.98 -8.61
CA VAL A 92 10.04 -3.47 -9.95
C VAL A 92 9.13 -2.34 -10.37
N GLN A 93 7.84 -2.42 -10.03
CA GLN A 93 6.82 -1.48 -10.53
C GLN A 93 6.75 -0.16 -9.76
N VAL A 94 7.13 -0.13 -8.50
CA VAL A 94 6.98 1.05 -7.64
C VAL A 94 8.26 1.32 -6.86
N ALA A 95 8.88 2.47 -7.08
CA ALA A 95 10.07 2.89 -6.34
C ALA A 95 9.74 3.41 -4.93
N ASP A 96 8.64 4.18 -4.80
CA ASP A 96 8.14 4.71 -3.53
C ASP A 96 6.68 4.30 -3.37
N PHE A 97 6.46 3.18 -2.70
CA PHE A 97 5.12 2.65 -2.50
C PHE A 97 4.26 3.58 -1.62
N SER A 98 4.82 4.09 -0.52
CA SER A 98 4.07 4.93 0.41
C SER A 98 3.54 6.20 -0.25
N GLY A 99 4.39 6.91 -0.99
CA GLY A 99 3.99 8.13 -1.70
C GLY A 99 2.96 7.85 -2.79
N ALA A 100 3.20 6.82 -3.61
CA ALA A 100 2.27 6.43 -4.67
C ALA A 100 0.91 5.99 -4.10
N ALA A 101 0.91 5.19 -3.05
CA ALA A 101 -0.31 4.71 -2.40
C ALA A 101 -1.11 5.86 -1.79
N GLN A 102 -0.46 6.82 -1.13
CA GLN A 102 -1.13 8.00 -0.58
C GLN A 102 -1.79 8.84 -1.67
N ASN A 103 -1.11 9.06 -2.79
CA ASN A 103 -1.66 9.82 -3.91
C ASN A 103 -2.87 9.13 -4.52
N ILE A 104 -2.80 7.83 -4.74
CA ILE A 104 -3.90 7.05 -5.29
C ILE A 104 -5.07 6.99 -4.31
N ALA A 105 -4.79 6.80 -3.03
CA ALA A 105 -5.81 6.78 -2.00
C ALA A 105 -6.57 8.11 -1.94
N ALA A 106 -5.85 9.23 -1.99
CA ALA A 106 -6.47 10.56 -2.00
C ALA A 106 -7.34 10.77 -3.24
N THR A 107 -6.86 10.40 -4.42
CA THR A 107 -7.61 10.53 -5.67
C THR A 107 -8.84 9.63 -5.68
N THR A 108 -8.69 8.39 -5.23
CA THR A 108 -9.80 7.43 -5.13
C THR A 108 -10.86 7.92 -4.15
N LEU A 109 -10.44 8.44 -3.00
CA LEU A 109 -11.34 8.99 -2.00
C LEU A 109 -12.20 10.13 -2.58
N ARG A 110 -11.57 11.06 -3.27
CA ARG A 110 -12.29 12.19 -3.90
C ARG A 110 -13.30 11.71 -4.92
N SER A 111 -12.95 10.71 -5.72
CA SER A 111 -13.86 10.12 -6.70
C SER A 111 -15.05 9.45 -6.02
N VAL A 112 -14.84 8.66 -4.99
CA VAL A 112 -15.91 7.96 -4.26
C VAL A 112 -16.80 8.95 -3.54
N VAL A 113 -16.22 9.92 -2.85
CA VAL A 113 -16.96 10.93 -2.08
C VAL A 113 -17.82 11.79 -3.02
N GLY A 114 -17.31 12.13 -4.19
CA GLY A 114 -18.04 12.94 -5.17
C GLY A 114 -19.33 12.28 -5.68
N ASP A 115 -19.45 10.97 -5.56
CA ASP A 115 -20.63 10.21 -6.00
C ASP A 115 -21.62 9.91 -4.88
N ILE A 116 -21.35 10.33 -3.65
CA ILE A 116 -22.11 9.97 -2.45
C ILE A 116 -22.57 11.25 -1.74
N SER A 117 -23.79 11.24 -1.20
CA SER A 117 -24.31 12.34 -0.40
C SER A 117 -23.68 12.33 1.00
N LEU A 118 -23.70 13.48 1.69
CA LEU A 118 -23.20 13.59 3.05
C LEU A 118 -23.95 12.66 4.01
N ASP A 119 -25.26 12.55 3.89
CA ASP A 119 -26.06 11.65 4.72
C ASP A 119 -25.64 10.18 4.54
N ASP A 120 -25.42 9.76 3.31
CA ASP A 120 -24.95 8.40 3.01
C ASP A 120 -23.53 8.16 3.52
N MET A 121 -22.64 9.16 3.44
CA MET A 121 -21.31 9.07 4.01
C MET A 121 -21.34 8.80 5.51
N LEU A 122 -22.25 9.42 6.22
CA LEU A 122 -22.38 9.25 7.68
C LEU A 122 -23.11 7.96 8.05
N ALA A 123 -24.10 7.54 7.23
CA ALA A 123 -24.97 6.41 7.53
C ALA A 123 -24.42 5.06 7.03
N LYS A 124 -23.69 5.05 5.92
CA LYS A 124 -23.26 3.84 5.22
C LYS A 124 -21.74 3.69 5.19
N ARG A 125 -21.11 3.92 6.32
CA ARG A 125 -19.64 3.90 6.44
C ARG A 125 -19.03 2.56 5.97
N ASP A 126 -19.65 1.43 6.34
CA ASP A 126 -19.14 0.11 5.99
C ASP A 126 -19.20 -0.15 4.48
N GLU A 127 -20.27 0.26 3.83
CA GLU A 127 -20.40 0.14 2.37
C GLU A 127 -19.34 0.98 1.65
N ILE A 128 -19.06 2.18 2.17
CA ILE A 128 -18.04 3.07 1.63
C ILE A 128 -16.64 2.47 1.81
N ASN A 129 -16.36 1.88 2.97
CA ASN A 129 -15.11 1.15 3.21
C ASN A 129 -14.90 0.05 2.17
N GLN A 130 -15.92 -0.74 1.88
CA GLN A 130 -15.86 -1.80 0.88
C GLN A 130 -15.64 -1.26 -0.53
N LEU A 131 -16.30 -0.16 -0.88
CA LEU A 131 -16.13 0.48 -2.18
C LEU A 131 -14.73 1.05 -2.36
N LEU A 132 -14.19 1.71 -1.33
CA LEU A 132 -12.81 2.21 -1.33
C LEU A 132 -11.82 1.06 -1.46
N ARG A 133 -12.02 -0.02 -0.71
CA ARG A 133 -11.17 -1.20 -0.77
C ARG A 133 -11.13 -1.77 -2.19
N ALA A 134 -12.29 -1.96 -2.81
CA ALA A 134 -12.37 -2.52 -4.15
C ALA A 134 -11.67 -1.64 -5.19
N LYS A 135 -11.87 -0.33 -5.13
CA LYS A 135 -11.25 0.61 -6.08
C LYS A 135 -9.74 0.72 -5.88
N LEU A 136 -9.28 0.73 -4.64
CA LEU A 136 -7.84 0.77 -4.34
C LEU A 136 -7.15 -0.53 -4.75
N ASP A 137 -7.78 -1.67 -4.46
CA ASP A 137 -7.26 -2.98 -4.84
C ASP A 137 -7.07 -3.10 -6.36
N GLU A 138 -8.04 -2.65 -7.13
CA GLU A 138 -7.95 -2.62 -8.59
C GLU A 138 -6.72 -1.83 -9.07
N THR A 139 -6.42 -0.71 -8.44
CA THR A 139 -5.28 0.14 -8.82
C THR A 139 -3.95 -0.43 -8.36
N THR A 140 -3.89 -1.03 -7.16
CA THR A 140 -2.64 -1.54 -6.58
C THR A 140 -2.29 -2.94 -7.04
N GLU A 141 -3.21 -3.64 -7.68
CA GLU A 141 -2.99 -5.00 -8.19
C GLU A 141 -1.76 -5.10 -9.09
N ARG A 142 -1.58 -4.13 -9.99
CA ARG A 142 -0.41 -4.07 -10.88
C ARG A 142 0.92 -3.92 -10.15
N TRP A 143 0.90 -3.49 -8.90
CA TRP A 143 2.10 -3.37 -8.06
C TRP A 143 2.38 -4.62 -7.23
N GLY A 144 1.58 -5.67 -7.43
CA GLY A 144 1.71 -6.90 -6.67
C GLY A 144 1.31 -6.76 -5.20
N VAL A 145 0.47 -5.78 -4.89
CA VAL A 145 0.00 -5.50 -3.53
C VAL A 145 -1.51 -5.59 -3.49
N LYS A 146 -2.03 -6.31 -2.52
CA LYS A 146 -3.47 -6.45 -2.29
C LYS A 146 -3.90 -5.56 -1.12
N VAL A 147 -5.00 -4.85 -1.31
CA VAL A 147 -5.67 -4.12 -0.24
C VAL A 147 -6.56 -5.10 0.52
N THR A 148 -6.18 -5.40 1.76
CA THR A 148 -6.93 -6.36 2.59
C THR A 148 -8.11 -5.70 3.28
N ASN A 149 -7.96 -4.44 3.68
CA ASN A 149 -9.02 -3.69 4.34
C ASN A 149 -8.80 -2.19 4.20
N VAL A 150 -9.88 -1.44 4.28
CA VAL A 150 -9.88 0.03 4.39
C VAL A 150 -10.81 0.39 5.54
N GLU A 151 -10.34 1.28 6.41
CA GLU A 151 -11.11 1.71 7.58
C GLU A 151 -11.07 3.22 7.70
N ILE A 152 -12.22 3.85 7.55
CA ILE A 152 -12.39 5.28 7.75
C ILE A 152 -12.37 5.55 9.26
N ARG A 153 -11.46 6.41 9.70
CA ARG A 153 -11.30 6.75 11.12
C ARG A 153 -12.27 7.84 11.52
N GLU A 154 -12.26 8.94 10.79
CA GLU A 154 -13.05 10.12 11.12
C GLU A 154 -13.55 10.80 9.87
N ILE A 155 -14.82 11.17 9.88
CA ILE A 155 -15.43 12.02 8.86
C ILE A 155 -15.82 13.32 9.56
N THR A 156 -15.17 14.42 9.17
CA THR A 156 -15.47 15.74 9.72
C THR A 156 -16.37 16.46 8.74
N PRO A 157 -17.66 16.67 9.07
CA PRO A 157 -18.58 17.42 8.22
C PRO A 157 -18.20 18.90 8.21
N PRO A 158 -18.74 19.69 7.25
CA PRO A 158 -18.46 21.12 7.23
C PRO A 158 -18.94 21.79 8.52
N PRO A 159 -18.23 22.80 9.01
CA PRO A 159 -18.69 23.53 10.18
C PRO A 159 -20.08 24.14 9.91
N ALA A 160 -20.94 24.06 10.90
CA ALA A 160 -22.25 24.67 10.80
C ALA A 160 -22.07 26.18 10.58
N VAL A 161 -22.62 26.69 9.47
CA VAL A 161 -22.62 28.12 9.21
C VAL A 161 -23.66 28.74 10.14
N GLN A 162 -23.19 29.55 11.05
CA GLN A 162 -24.07 30.32 11.91
C GLN A 162 -24.43 31.63 11.23
#